data_c0f3ccb5eaaaeff9d95c0991a5f48091
#
_entry.id   c0f3ccb5eaaaeff9d95c0991a5f48091
#
_cell.length_a   1.000
_cell.length_b   1.000
_cell.length_c   1.000
_cell.angle_alpha   90.00
_cell.angle_beta   90.00
_cell.angle_gamma   90.00
#
_symmetry.space_group_name_H-M   'P 1'
#
loop_
_entity.id
_entity.type
_entity.pdbx_description
1 polymer ?
#
loop_
_entity_poly.entity_id
_entity_poly.type
_entity_poly.pdbx_seq_one_letter_code
_entity_poly.pdbx_strand_id
1 'polypeptide(L)'
;MGFLIPVLMLALYLGACSSAPHKQGETNQATLTAVDSAVIKDALEKMNMPQDLDVAHESFIRAQEMELRGEKQLAEVFWQRAYDADPGNRYLAFNVAARLFAHGNDSAALAVARKASGYKGPVLTSQLELLAKLYVKEGIADSARKYFKVALDSSHNQDMTLLYDYSLFLEAVQDKKELVKVYDALLPQTNYIQSLFARQLNILLELGKDSAIVELFGKAYDALGDKELLVKMVQGLAMQKRNAEVRAIADTITGNTEQDETIINTALMTFGDRDREAAFKFLKKKVYKDSLRTPVMFYYLGSYEFAMGERDSAKVHLGDVYLKLGKTPAYAAQACRALSGIAFAEDNKKEGLRYAELADSLQLSGDKDFLAMAYGYAGVYDKAYVLLDSMMAVWSHWTPMAGVADSATVAIMRKKASRAHRQLQHSYAQILLMEARDIEDDGKADTLKRSRAKEARTKAELFWESMLMADSTDMFVRSLMAMNLERLGRYDESFRMFEYLLQNAAQARLDWPELLNYYGYSLIDLNRSPEEVEKGFQMVVKALEMEGDSPSEAFLDSKAWALFRKGNYEEALSTMKLIKSKHFENDYVYWEHLAAIQNALGKKSDATKSYKKLLKLRPNHPAAKEFLGKKK
;
A
#
# COMPACT_ATOMS: atom_id res chain seq x y z
N MET A 1 -1.60 2.93 -7.03
CA MET A 1 -0.62 3.97 -6.65
C MET A 1 -0.70 4.18 -5.15
N GLY A 2 0.05 3.50 -4.32
CA GLY A 2 -0.07 3.62 -2.86
C GLY A 2 0.77 2.65 -2.03
N PHE A 3 1.82 2.05 -2.59
CA PHE A 3 2.55 0.99 -1.87
C PHE A 3 3.99 1.34 -1.44
N LEU A 4 4.40 2.62 -1.49
CA LEU A 4 5.76 3.04 -1.10
C LEU A 4 5.83 3.94 0.15
N ILE A 5 4.70 4.32 0.74
CA ILE A 5 4.68 5.23 1.89
C ILE A 5 4.88 4.53 3.25
N PRO A 6 4.48 3.26 3.51
CA PRO A 6 4.64 2.66 4.84
C PRO A 6 6.09 2.37 5.24
N VAL A 7 6.98 2.09 4.28
CA VAL A 7 8.37 1.73 4.61
C VAL A 7 9.18 2.95 5.07
N LEU A 8 8.87 4.14 4.56
CA LEU A 8 9.55 5.39 4.98
C LEU A 8 9.11 5.87 6.37
N MET A 9 7.86 5.58 6.78
CA MET A 9 7.38 5.93 8.12
C MET A 9 7.97 5.05 9.22
N LEU A 10 8.35 3.79 8.90
CA LEU A 10 9.02 2.92 9.86
C LEU A 10 10.44 3.43 10.21
N ALA A 11 11.12 4.03 9.24
CA ALA A 11 12.46 4.62 9.43
C ALA A 11 12.45 5.95 10.21
N LEU A 12 11.36 6.72 10.13
CA LEU A 12 11.25 8.01 10.82
C LEU A 12 10.96 7.88 12.32
N TYR A 13 10.39 6.74 12.79
CA TYR A 13 10.16 6.51 14.22
C TYR A 13 11.45 6.17 14.97
N LEU A 14 12.50 5.74 14.28
CA LEU A 14 13.81 5.39 14.87
C LEU A 14 14.81 6.57 14.91
N GLY A 15 14.51 7.68 14.24
CA GLY A 15 15.42 8.84 14.13
C GLY A 15 15.32 9.89 15.24
N ALA A 16 14.37 9.80 16.16
CA ALA A 16 14.06 10.88 17.09
C ALA A 16 14.66 10.73 18.51
N CYS A 17 15.47 9.71 18.78
CA CYS A 17 16.07 9.47 20.10
C CYS A 17 17.60 9.37 20.10
N SER A 18 18.30 10.33 19.48
CA SER A 18 19.73 10.47 19.71
C SER A 18 20.13 11.94 19.84
N SER A 19 19.94 12.50 20.99
CA SER A 19 20.79 13.61 21.51
C SER A 19 20.31 14.04 22.90
N ALA A 20 20.76 13.30 23.92
CA ALA A 20 20.98 13.90 25.23
C ALA A 20 22.43 13.60 25.63
N PRO A 21 23.23 14.60 25.95
CA PRO A 21 24.60 14.36 26.38
C PRO A 21 24.57 13.77 27.79
N HIS A 22 24.91 12.50 27.92
CA HIS A 22 25.28 11.95 29.19
C HIS A 22 26.54 12.67 29.65
N LYS A 23 26.42 13.47 30.71
CA LYS A 23 27.57 13.86 31.52
C LYS A 23 28.27 12.59 31.99
N GLN A 24 29.48 12.36 31.50
CA GLN A 24 30.43 11.42 32.09
C GLN A 24 30.62 11.83 33.54
N GLY A 25 30.00 11.08 34.45
CA GLY A 25 30.45 11.04 35.84
C GLY A 25 31.82 10.38 35.83
N GLU A 26 32.82 11.13 36.24
CA GLU A 26 34.14 10.61 36.54
C GLU A 26 33.98 9.47 37.56
N THR A 27 34.06 8.22 37.10
CA THR A 27 34.34 7.09 37.94
C THR A 27 35.79 7.24 38.36
N ASN A 28 36.01 7.71 39.60
CA ASN A 28 37.29 7.56 40.29
C ASN A 28 37.65 6.06 40.27
N GLN A 29 38.43 5.67 39.29
CA GLN A 29 39.25 4.46 39.39
C GLN A 29 40.24 4.76 40.51
N ALA A 30 39.90 4.33 41.73
CA ALA A 30 40.87 4.21 42.79
C ALA A 30 41.89 3.16 42.33
N THR A 31 42.94 3.61 41.68
CA THR A 31 44.16 2.84 41.50
C THR A 31 44.57 2.44 42.90
N LEU A 32 44.53 1.13 43.22
CA LEU A 32 45.19 0.58 44.40
C LEU A 32 46.61 1.13 44.41
N THR A 33 46.90 2.02 45.36
CA THR A 33 48.21 2.59 45.45
C THR A 33 49.19 1.49 45.93
N ALA A 34 50.46 1.61 45.60
CA ALA A 34 51.47 0.65 46.06
C ALA A 34 51.45 0.45 47.57
N VAL A 35 50.88 1.42 48.30
CA VAL A 35 50.69 1.38 49.76
C VAL A 35 49.60 0.36 50.15
N ASP A 36 48.50 0.31 49.42
CA ASP A 36 47.39 -0.64 49.68
C ASP A 36 47.85 -2.08 49.43
N SER A 37 48.65 -2.30 48.39
CA SER A 37 49.21 -3.59 48.03
C SER A 37 50.25 -4.05 49.12
N ALA A 38 51.03 -3.12 49.68
CA ALA A 38 52.00 -3.41 50.73
C ALA A 38 51.31 -3.74 52.05
N VAL A 39 50.22 -3.05 52.42
CA VAL A 39 49.45 -3.34 53.66
C VAL A 39 48.79 -4.71 53.56
N ILE A 40 48.24 -5.06 52.38
CA ILE A 40 47.67 -6.40 52.15
C ILE A 40 48.75 -7.47 52.23
N LYS A 41 49.92 -7.23 51.64
CA LYS A 41 51.07 -8.17 51.71
C LYS A 41 51.62 -8.35 53.11
N ASP A 42 51.80 -7.27 53.89
CA ASP A 42 52.22 -7.30 55.29
C ASP A 42 51.18 -8.01 56.16
N ALA A 43 49.89 -7.82 55.92
CA ALA A 43 48.84 -8.56 56.62
C ALA A 43 48.86 -10.06 56.28
N LEU A 44 49.12 -10.44 55.02
CA LEU A 44 49.26 -11.84 54.62
C LEU A 44 50.51 -12.52 55.20
N GLU A 45 51.65 -11.82 55.24
CA GLU A 45 52.90 -12.34 55.81
C GLU A 45 52.85 -12.52 57.36
N LYS A 46 52.08 -11.66 58.05
CA LYS A 46 51.85 -11.77 59.51
C LYS A 46 50.89 -12.89 59.91
N MET A 47 50.17 -13.44 58.94
CA MET A 47 49.19 -14.50 59.14
C MET A 47 49.69 -15.87 58.72
N ASN A 48 50.92 -16.23 59.11
CA ASN A 48 51.54 -17.54 58.87
C ASN A 48 50.78 -18.64 59.63
N MET A 49 49.74 -19.21 59.06
CA MET A 49 48.90 -20.25 59.65
C MET A 49 48.93 -21.54 58.81
N PRO A 50 48.87 -22.74 59.47
CA PRO A 50 48.86 -23.99 58.74
C PRO A 50 47.67 -24.12 57.82
N GLN A 51 47.89 -24.76 56.65
CA GLN A 51 46.80 -25.04 55.66
C GLN A 51 45.95 -26.19 56.20
N ASP A 52 44.82 -25.85 56.81
CA ASP A 52 43.86 -26.83 57.29
C ASP A 52 42.42 -26.30 57.11
N LEU A 53 41.45 -27.22 57.19
CA LEU A 53 40.05 -26.92 57.00
C LEU A 53 39.46 -25.99 58.05
N ASP A 54 39.97 -25.97 59.24
CA ASP A 54 39.52 -25.09 60.34
C ASP A 54 39.90 -23.65 60.03
N VAL A 55 41.14 -23.45 59.54
CA VAL A 55 41.57 -22.11 59.05
C VAL A 55 40.77 -21.63 57.87
N ALA A 56 40.46 -22.52 56.95
CA ALA A 56 39.62 -22.18 55.83
C ALA A 56 38.22 -21.72 56.27
N HIS A 57 37.62 -22.47 57.21
CA HIS A 57 36.27 -22.16 57.72
C HIS A 57 36.25 -20.87 58.55
N GLU A 58 37.20 -20.68 59.46
CA GLU A 58 37.31 -19.44 60.25
C GLU A 58 37.52 -18.22 59.33
N SER A 59 38.39 -18.31 58.35
CA SER A 59 38.66 -17.22 57.39
C SER A 59 37.46 -16.92 56.55
N PHE A 60 36.69 -17.93 56.10
CA PHE A 60 35.45 -17.76 55.40
C PHE A 60 34.39 -16.97 56.19
N ILE A 61 34.21 -17.37 57.51
CA ILE A 61 33.26 -16.65 58.37
C ILE A 61 33.67 -15.18 58.53
N ARG A 62 34.99 -14.96 58.82
CA ARG A 62 35.51 -13.58 58.94
C ARG A 62 35.35 -12.76 57.63
N ALA A 63 35.57 -13.38 56.48
CA ALA A 63 35.37 -12.72 55.23
C ALA A 63 33.92 -12.21 55.06
N GLN A 64 32.93 -13.04 55.36
CA GLN A 64 31.53 -12.66 55.35
C GLN A 64 31.19 -11.59 56.40
N GLU A 65 31.76 -11.71 57.61
CA GLU A 65 31.56 -10.69 58.66
C GLU A 65 32.08 -9.32 58.20
N MET A 66 33.29 -9.27 57.60
CA MET A 66 33.86 -8.01 57.06
C MET A 66 33.05 -7.44 55.92
N GLU A 67 32.52 -8.29 55.06
CA GLU A 67 31.58 -7.84 54.02
C GLU A 67 30.31 -7.18 54.60
N LEU A 68 29.69 -7.80 55.60
CA LEU A 68 28.53 -7.25 56.30
C LEU A 68 28.83 -5.91 56.99
N ARG A 69 30.06 -5.72 57.47
CA ARG A 69 30.54 -4.47 58.07
C ARG A 69 30.94 -3.41 57.03
N GLY A 70 30.97 -3.76 55.73
CA GLY A 70 31.44 -2.88 54.66
C GLY A 70 32.96 -2.76 54.54
N GLU A 71 33.72 -3.57 55.30
CA GLU A 71 35.17 -3.57 55.32
C GLU A 71 35.74 -4.42 54.17
N LYS A 72 35.52 -3.98 52.93
CA LYS A 72 35.78 -4.74 51.69
C LYS A 72 37.23 -5.24 51.57
N GLN A 73 38.21 -4.39 51.91
CA GLN A 73 39.64 -4.78 51.81
C GLN A 73 40.02 -5.93 52.78
N LEU A 74 39.53 -5.88 54.00
CA LEU A 74 39.72 -6.96 54.93
C LEU A 74 38.97 -8.24 54.54
N ALA A 75 37.79 -8.11 54.02
CA ALA A 75 37.06 -9.25 53.49
C ALA A 75 37.85 -9.96 52.39
N GLU A 76 38.48 -9.23 51.47
CA GLU A 76 39.30 -9.79 50.40
C GLU A 76 40.49 -10.60 50.95
N VAL A 77 41.18 -10.08 51.93
CA VAL A 77 42.29 -10.80 52.61
C VAL A 77 41.82 -12.13 53.23
N PHE A 78 40.67 -12.11 53.88
CA PHE A 78 40.09 -13.32 54.45
C PHE A 78 39.57 -14.30 53.41
N TRP A 79 38.99 -13.83 52.30
CA TRP A 79 38.61 -14.69 51.19
C TRP A 79 39.82 -15.39 50.55
N GLN A 80 40.93 -14.64 50.31
CA GLN A 80 42.16 -15.22 49.78
C GLN A 80 42.73 -16.27 50.75
N ARG A 81 42.79 -15.96 52.07
CA ARG A 81 43.27 -16.87 53.09
C ARG A 81 42.42 -18.14 53.19
N ALA A 82 41.10 -18.02 53.10
CA ALA A 82 40.23 -19.18 53.11
C ALA A 82 40.49 -20.09 51.88
N TYR A 83 40.76 -19.52 50.72
CA TYR A 83 41.11 -20.26 49.50
C TYR A 83 42.50 -20.88 49.58
N ASP A 84 43.50 -20.19 50.15
CA ASP A 84 44.84 -20.71 50.30
C ASP A 84 44.88 -21.89 51.31
N ALA A 85 44.01 -21.91 52.32
CA ALA A 85 43.85 -22.98 53.28
C ALA A 85 43.06 -24.20 52.69
N ASP A 86 42.12 -24.00 51.77
CA ASP A 86 41.41 -25.07 51.08
C ASP A 86 41.34 -24.79 49.58
N PRO A 87 42.43 -24.97 48.82
CA PRO A 87 42.51 -24.66 47.39
C PRO A 87 41.66 -25.58 46.53
N GLY A 88 41.16 -26.69 47.08
CA GLY A 88 40.24 -27.61 46.37
C GLY A 88 38.76 -27.23 46.44
N ASN A 89 38.45 -26.22 47.24
CA ASN A 89 37.06 -25.76 47.42
C ASN A 89 36.60 -24.89 46.29
N ARG A 90 35.63 -25.41 45.53
CA ARG A 90 35.07 -24.69 44.37
C ARG A 90 34.48 -23.35 44.77
N TYR A 91 33.72 -23.29 45.85
CA TYR A 91 33.06 -22.07 46.28
C TYR A 91 34.04 -20.96 46.60
N LEU A 92 35.10 -21.29 47.40
CA LEU A 92 36.16 -20.34 47.75
C LEU A 92 36.93 -19.86 46.51
N ALA A 93 37.29 -20.78 45.63
CA ALA A 93 37.97 -20.45 44.38
C ALA A 93 37.18 -19.49 43.51
N PHE A 94 35.86 -19.71 43.29
CA PHE A 94 35.04 -18.80 42.50
C PHE A 94 34.83 -17.45 43.19
N ASN A 95 34.80 -17.39 44.52
CA ASN A 95 34.74 -16.13 45.24
C ASN A 95 36.02 -15.31 45.06
N VAL A 96 37.16 -15.94 45.08
CA VAL A 96 38.45 -15.28 44.79
C VAL A 96 38.51 -14.85 43.32
N ALA A 97 38.10 -15.71 42.40
CA ALA A 97 38.03 -15.36 40.97
C ALA A 97 37.12 -14.16 40.70
N ALA A 98 35.97 -14.08 41.38
CA ALA A 98 35.05 -12.94 41.25
C ALA A 98 35.70 -11.62 41.71
N ARG A 99 36.49 -11.63 42.78
CA ARG A 99 37.21 -10.46 43.29
C ARG A 99 38.34 -10.04 42.35
N LEU A 100 39.13 -11.01 41.87
CA LEU A 100 40.16 -10.75 40.86
C LEU A 100 39.55 -10.11 39.60
N PHE A 101 38.39 -10.59 39.19
CA PHE A 101 37.64 -10.02 38.06
C PHE A 101 37.17 -8.60 38.36
N ALA A 102 36.63 -8.34 39.54
CA ALA A 102 36.21 -7.00 39.96
C ALA A 102 37.36 -5.98 39.99
N HIS A 103 38.59 -6.44 40.25
CA HIS A 103 39.82 -5.63 40.23
C HIS A 103 40.47 -5.56 38.82
N GLY A 104 39.85 -6.13 37.77
CA GLY A 104 40.37 -6.09 36.41
C GLY A 104 41.53 -7.05 36.15
N ASN A 105 41.77 -8.01 37.04
CA ASN A 105 42.80 -9.05 36.87
C ASN A 105 42.18 -10.28 36.19
N ASP A 106 41.72 -10.09 34.95
CA ASP A 106 40.88 -11.03 34.22
C ASP A 106 41.58 -12.36 33.95
N SER A 107 42.87 -12.34 33.60
CA SER A 107 43.66 -13.55 33.32
C SER A 107 43.87 -14.41 34.57
N ALA A 108 44.17 -13.79 35.72
CA ALA A 108 44.31 -14.52 36.99
C ALA A 108 42.94 -15.06 37.44
N ALA A 109 41.89 -14.28 37.32
CA ALA A 109 40.51 -14.70 37.62
C ALA A 109 40.13 -15.93 36.79
N LEU A 110 40.39 -15.91 35.47
CA LEU A 110 40.11 -17.04 34.59
C LEU A 110 40.94 -18.28 34.98
N ALA A 111 42.21 -18.12 35.31
CA ALA A 111 43.06 -19.24 35.71
C ALA A 111 42.50 -19.95 36.96
N VAL A 112 42.09 -19.18 37.99
CA VAL A 112 41.48 -19.72 39.21
C VAL A 112 40.12 -20.36 38.92
N ALA A 113 39.23 -19.68 38.22
CA ALA A 113 37.89 -20.18 37.91
C ALA A 113 37.92 -21.44 37.03
N ARG A 114 38.85 -21.49 36.05
CA ARG A 114 39.06 -22.65 35.19
C ARG A 114 39.53 -23.87 35.97
N LYS A 115 40.47 -23.70 36.86
CA LYS A 115 40.93 -24.77 37.75
C LYS A 115 39.79 -25.28 38.63
N ALA A 116 39.03 -24.36 39.24
CA ALA A 116 37.89 -24.65 40.10
C ALA A 116 36.73 -25.36 39.37
N SER A 117 36.55 -25.12 38.07
CA SER A 117 35.50 -25.79 37.26
C SER A 117 35.69 -27.31 37.20
N GLY A 118 36.92 -27.81 37.37
CA GLY A 118 37.25 -29.23 37.44
C GLY A 118 37.04 -29.87 38.81
N TYR A 119 36.71 -29.12 39.86
CA TYR A 119 36.53 -29.65 41.21
C TYR A 119 35.19 -30.41 41.35
N LYS A 120 35.14 -31.39 42.26
CA LYS A 120 33.92 -32.15 42.55
C LYS A 120 32.86 -31.27 43.25
N GLY A 121 31.59 -31.54 43.03
CA GLY A 121 30.46 -30.89 43.68
C GLY A 121 29.54 -30.11 42.70
N PRO A 122 28.44 -29.56 43.19
CA PRO A 122 27.49 -28.82 42.35
C PRO A 122 28.14 -27.54 41.84
N VAL A 123 27.77 -27.18 40.61
CA VAL A 123 28.17 -25.91 39.98
C VAL A 123 26.99 -24.94 40.09
N LEU A 124 27.22 -23.76 40.63
CA LEU A 124 26.22 -22.71 40.75
C LEU A 124 26.11 -21.93 39.44
N THR A 125 24.92 -21.47 39.13
CA THR A 125 24.66 -20.65 37.92
C THR A 125 25.56 -19.42 37.88
N SER A 126 25.76 -18.73 39.02
CA SER A 126 26.66 -17.58 39.14
C SER A 126 28.12 -17.89 38.82
N GLN A 127 28.59 -19.13 39.10
CA GLN A 127 29.93 -19.57 38.74
C GLN A 127 30.09 -19.80 37.25
N LEU A 128 29.06 -20.35 36.61
CA LEU A 128 29.01 -20.50 35.13
C LEU A 128 28.96 -19.15 34.45
N GLU A 129 28.19 -18.22 34.99
CA GLU A 129 28.10 -16.85 34.51
C GLU A 129 29.45 -16.13 34.60
N LEU A 130 30.15 -16.23 35.75
CA LEU A 130 31.48 -15.67 35.92
C LEU A 130 32.48 -16.25 34.91
N LEU A 131 32.48 -17.57 34.70
CA LEU A 131 33.31 -18.20 33.69
C LEU A 131 32.98 -17.65 32.28
N ALA A 132 31.73 -17.52 31.95
CA ALA A 132 31.31 -16.96 30.66
C ALA A 132 31.87 -15.54 30.47
N LYS A 133 31.68 -14.66 31.46
CA LYS A 133 32.20 -13.28 31.45
C LYS A 133 33.72 -13.20 31.33
N LEU A 134 34.43 -14.06 32.06
CA LEU A 134 35.90 -14.15 31.99
C LEU A 134 36.37 -14.58 30.59
N TYR A 135 35.72 -15.57 29.98
CA TYR A 135 36.01 -15.97 28.60
C TYR A 135 35.69 -14.88 27.57
N VAL A 136 34.66 -14.06 27.82
CA VAL A 136 34.40 -12.87 26.98
C VAL A 136 35.56 -11.88 27.04
N LYS A 137 36.06 -11.58 28.25
CA LYS A 137 37.18 -10.66 28.47
C LYS A 137 38.47 -11.12 27.78
N GLU A 138 38.74 -12.42 27.82
CA GLU A 138 39.91 -13.03 27.17
C GLU A 138 39.70 -13.27 25.66
N GLY A 139 38.53 -12.91 25.10
CA GLY A 139 38.26 -13.06 23.67
C GLY A 139 38.00 -14.50 23.21
N ILE A 140 37.76 -15.44 24.11
CA ILE A 140 37.56 -16.87 23.80
C ILE A 140 36.06 -17.15 23.62
N ALA A 141 35.53 -16.76 22.45
CA ALA A 141 34.11 -16.74 22.17
C ALA A 141 33.38 -18.09 22.30
N ASP A 142 33.99 -19.20 21.86
CA ASP A 142 33.36 -20.52 21.93
C ASP A 142 33.14 -20.98 23.37
N SER A 143 34.15 -20.75 24.24
CA SER A 143 34.04 -21.07 25.66
C SER A 143 33.03 -20.16 26.35
N ALA A 144 33.02 -18.86 26.07
CA ALA A 144 32.03 -17.93 26.57
C ALA A 144 30.61 -18.39 26.23
N ARG A 145 30.36 -18.69 24.98
CA ARG A 145 29.07 -19.21 24.47
C ARG A 145 28.66 -20.48 25.22
N LYS A 146 29.58 -21.43 25.37
CA LYS A 146 29.30 -22.68 26.07
C LYS A 146 28.84 -22.44 27.51
N TYR A 147 29.56 -21.61 28.27
CA TYR A 147 29.22 -21.35 29.66
C TYR A 147 27.98 -20.51 29.85
N PHE A 148 27.71 -19.54 28.98
CA PHE A 148 26.43 -18.84 28.96
C PHE A 148 25.25 -19.80 28.73
N LYS A 149 25.35 -20.71 27.77
CA LYS A 149 24.29 -21.70 27.52
C LYS A 149 24.05 -22.60 28.69
N VAL A 150 25.11 -23.17 29.30
CA VAL A 150 24.98 -24.04 30.48
C VAL A 150 24.37 -23.28 31.65
N ALA A 151 24.74 -22.01 31.85
CA ALA A 151 24.18 -21.17 32.91
C ALA A 151 22.68 -20.88 32.65
N LEU A 152 22.29 -20.57 31.42
CA LEU A 152 20.89 -20.35 31.03
C LEU A 152 20.05 -21.61 31.16
N ASP A 153 20.59 -22.77 30.76
CA ASP A 153 19.90 -24.06 30.92
C ASP A 153 19.66 -24.34 32.41
N SER A 154 20.65 -24.02 33.29
CA SER A 154 20.53 -24.18 34.73
C SER A 154 19.49 -23.27 35.37
N SER A 155 19.27 -22.09 34.82
CA SER A 155 18.24 -21.12 35.25
C SER A 155 16.90 -21.28 34.51
N HIS A 156 16.75 -22.29 33.66
CA HIS A 156 15.60 -22.51 32.82
C HIS A 156 15.26 -21.28 31.93
N ASN A 157 16.27 -20.53 31.51
CA ASN A 157 16.16 -19.26 30.75
C ASN A 157 15.31 -18.17 31.46
N GLN A 158 15.29 -18.19 32.80
CA GLN A 158 14.50 -17.23 33.59
C GLN A 158 15.36 -16.13 34.24
N ASP A 159 16.68 -16.25 34.20
CA ASP A 159 17.55 -15.22 34.74
C ASP A 159 17.73 -14.06 33.76
N MET A 160 17.03 -12.97 34.06
CA MET A 160 17.00 -11.76 33.21
C MET A 160 18.40 -11.13 33.06
N THR A 161 19.20 -11.12 34.14
CA THR A 161 20.54 -10.53 34.10
C THR A 161 21.46 -11.35 33.19
N LEU A 162 21.39 -12.66 33.33
CA LEU A 162 22.18 -13.59 32.51
C LEU A 162 21.78 -13.53 31.03
N LEU A 163 20.47 -13.45 30.72
CA LEU A 163 19.98 -13.25 29.35
C LEU A 163 20.48 -11.93 28.76
N TYR A 164 20.47 -10.87 29.55
CA TYR A 164 20.96 -9.57 29.13
C TYR A 164 22.47 -9.59 28.84
N ASP A 165 23.28 -10.15 29.74
CA ASP A 165 24.73 -10.28 29.55
C ASP A 165 25.06 -11.15 28.33
N TYR A 166 24.34 -12.24 28.15
CA TYR A 166 24.49 -13.08 26.95
C TYR A 166 24.11 -12.33 25.68
N SER A 167 23.07 -11.49 25.71
CA SER A 167 22.70 -10.66 24.56
C SER A 167 23.80 -9.69 24.14
N LEU A 168 24.46 -9.03 25.13
CA LEU A 168 25.60 -8.14 24.87
C LEU A 168 26.79 -8.89 24.23
N PHE A 169 27.09 -10.09 24.74
CA PHE A 169 28.11 -10.94 24.11
C PHE A 169 27.76 -11.30 22.67
N LEU A 170 26.52 -11.73 22.40
CA LEU A 170 26.08 -12.09 21.07
C LEU A 170 26.07 -10.89 20.09
N GLU A 171 25.76 -9.69 20.58
CA GLU A 171 25.92 -8.46 19.81
C GLU A 171 27.39 -8.23 19.41
N ALA A 172 28.31 -8.39 20.37
CA ALA A 172 29.75 -8.21 20.14
C ALA A 172 30.29 -9.20 19.08
N VAL A 173 29.85 -10.46 19.11
CA VAL A 173 30.28 -11.49 18.14
C VAL A 173 29.40 -11.55 16.89
N GLN A 174 28.43 -10.64 16.74
CA GLN A 174 27.52 -10.52 15.59
C GLN A 174 26.68 -11.79 15.31
N ASP A 175 26.36 -12.59 16.33
CA ASP A 175 25.51 -13.76 16.18
C ASP A 175 24.02 -13.39 16.24
N LYS A 176 23.54 -12.78 15.17
CA LYS A 176 22.16 -12.28 15.06
C LYS A 176 21.10 -13.37 15.23
N LYS A 177 21.39 -14.60 14.79
CA LYS A 177 20.42 -15.71 14.86
C LYS A 177 20.15 -16.16 16.29
N GLU A 178 21.20 -16.30 17.09
CA GLU A 178 21.08 -16.69 18.49
C GLU A 178 20.55 -15.52 19.33
N LEU A 179 20.93 -14.30 18.98
CA LEU A 179 20.48 -13.07 19.63
C LEU A 179 18.95 -12.89 19.57
N VAL A 180 18.32 -13.23 18.45
CA VAL A 180 16.84 -13.23 18.35
C VAL A 180 16.21 -14.14 19.40
N LYS A 181 16.74 -15.36 19.60
CA LYS A 181 16.21 -16.30 20.61
C LYS A 181 16.36 -15.78 22.03
N VAL A 182 17.50 -15.12 22.31
CA VAL A 182 17.73 -14.51 23.63
C VAL A 182 16.75 -13.37 23.87
N TYR A 183 16.50 -12.53 22.87
CA TYR A 183 15.49 -11.48 23.00
C TYR A 183 14.07 -12.02 23.10
N ASP A 184 13.74 -13.12 22.42
CA ASP A 184 12.43 -13.80 22.59
C ASP A 184 12.18 -14.24 24.03
N ALA A 185 13.24 -14.60 24.77
CA ALA A 185 13.15 -14.95 26.20
C ALA A 185 13.19 -13.72 27.12
N LEU A 186 13.94 -12.67 26.75
CA LEU A 186 14.18 -11.48 27.57
C LEU A 186 13.03 -10.47 27.52
N LEU A 187 12.44 -10.25 26.34
CA LEU A 187 11.41 -9.22 26.14
C LEU A 187 10.16 -9.43 27.01
N PRO A 188 9.58 -10.63 27.12
CA PRO A 188 8.44 -10.84 28.03
C PRO A 188 8.77 -10.51 29.49
N GLN A 189 9.99 -10.84 29.95
CA GLN A 189 10.44 -10.59 31.33
C GLN A 189 10.67 -9.10 31.61
N THR A 190 10.97 -8.31 30.57
CA THR A 190 11.17 -6.85 30.66
C THR A 190 9.93 -6.06 30.26
N ASN A 191 8.78 -6.73 30.15
CA ASN A 191 7.53 -6.12 29.67
C ASN A 191 7.72 -5.35 28.35
N TYR A 192 8.45 -5.94 27.40
CA TYR A 192 8.72 -5.38 26.08
C TYR A 192 9.31 -3.96 26.10
N ILE A 193 10.26 -3.71 27.01
CA ILE A 193 10.91 -2.40 27.09
C ILE A 193 11.39 -1.91 25.72
N GLN A 194 11.08 -0.65 25.40
CA GLN A 194 11.22 -0.09 24.04
C GLN A 194 12.63 -0.26 23.46
N SER A 195 13.69 -0.11 24.27
CA SER A 195 15.07 -0.22 23.80
C SER A 195 15.43 -1.63 23.31
N LEU A 196 15.00 -2.66 24.04
CA LEU A 196 15.24 -4.06 23.65
C LEU A 196 14.34 -4.49 22.49
N PHE A 197 13.09 -4.04 22.50
CA PHE A 197 12.15 -4.25 21.39
C PHE A 197 12.70 -3.69 20.08
N ALA A 198 13.19 -2.44 20.08
CA ALA A 198 13.78 -1.82 18.91
C ALA A 198 15.02 -2.58 18.40
N ARG A 199 15.88 -3.09 19.31
CA ARG A 199 17.05 -3.90 18.93
C ARG A 199 16.62 -5.19 18.23
N GLN A 200 15.67 -5.94 18.79
CA GLN A 200 15.19 -7.16 18.17
C GLN A 200 14.54 -6.88 16.81
N LEU A 201 13.71 -5.85 16.72
CA LEU A 201 13.06 -5.45 15.47
C LEU A 201 14.10 -5.15 14.38
N ASN A 202 15.15 -4.38 14.70
CA ASN A 202 16.22 -4.08 13.75
C ASN A 202 16.93 -5.34 13.25
N ILE A 203 17.24 -6.26 14.16
CA ILE A 203 17.88 -7.54 13.80
C ILE A 203 16.97 -8.36 12.86
N LEU A 204 15.68 -8.43 13.15
CA LEU A 204 14.72 -9.16 12.32
C LEU A 204 14.57 -8.52 10.94
N LEU A 205 14.60 -7.18 10.85
CA LEU A 205 14.60 -6.44 9.58
C LEU A 205 15.86 -6.75 8.75
N GLU A 206 17.04 -6.72 9.38
CA GLU A 206 18.30 -7.05 8.72
C GLU A 206 18.37 -8.52 8.24
N LEU A 207 17.72 -9.42 8.98
CA LEU A 207 17.62 -10.84 8.61
C LEU A 207 16.50 -11.14 7.59
N GLY A 208 15.66 -10.14 7.24
CA GLY A 208 14.50 -10.33 6.37
C GLY A 208 13.45 -11.30 6.92
N LYS A 209 13.23 -11.31 8.24
CA LYS A 209 12.33 -12.22 8.95
C LYS A 209 10.95 -11.62 9.17
N ASP A 210 10.25 -11.30 8.08
CA ASP A 210 8.96 -10.60 8.10
C ASP A 210 7.90 -11.31 8.99
N SER A 211 7.83 -12.64 8.96
CA SER A 211 6.88 -13.38 9.81
C SER A 211 7.20 -13.23 11.29
N ALA A 212 8.48 -13.24 11.67
CA ALA A 212 8.89 -13.05 13.05
C ALA A 212 8.64 -11.61 13.54
N ILE A 213 8.71 -10.62 12.64
CA ILE A 213 8.34 -9.23 12.95
C ILE A 213 6.85 -9.14 13.30
N VAL A 214 5.98 -9.78 12.51
CA VAL A 214 4.54 -9.82 12.80
C VAL A 214 4.26 -10.49 14.15
N GLU A 215 4.92 -11.62 14.43
CA GLU A 215 4.81 -12.31 15.73
C GLU A 215 5.30 -11.45 16.90
N LEU A 216 6.39 -10.72 16.71
CA LEU A 216 6.93 -9.80 17.72
C LEU A 216 5.92 -8.73 18.10
N PHE A 217 5.30 -8.08 17.09
CA PHE A 217 4.26 -7.09 17.34
C PHE A 217 3.02 -7.71 18.01
N GLY A 218 2.61 -8.91 17.61
CA GLY A 218 1.50 -9.63 18.21
C GLY A 218 1.73 -9.92 19.69
N LYS A 219 2.86 -10.52 20.04
CA LYS A 219 3.23 -10.83 21.43
C LYS A 219 3.32 -9.57 22.30
N ALA A 220 3.88 -8.50 21.74
CA ALA A 220 3.96 -7.22 22.45
C ALA A 220 2.56 -6.61 22.66
N TYR A 221 1.67 -6.69 21.67
CA TYR A 221 0.28 -6.27 21.80
C TYR A 221 -0.46 -7.07 22.87
N ASP A 222 -0.32 -8.40 22.87
CA ASP A 222 -0.98 -9.27 23.86
C ASP A 222 -0.52 -8.94 25.29
N ALA A 223 0.73 -8.52 25.46
CA ALA A 223 1.28 -8.16 26.76
C ALA A 223 0.92 -6.73 27.22
N LEU A 224 0.92 -5.77 26.30
CA LEU A 224 0.82 -4.34 26.62
C LEU A 224 -0.58 -3.76 26.36
N GLY A 225 -1.38 -4.37 25.51
CA GLY A 225 -2.68 -3.86 25.06
C GLY A 225 -2.58 -2.59 24.21
N ASP A 226 -1.37 -2.24 23.73
CA ASP A 226 -1.16 -1.04 22.92
C ASP A 226 -1.64 -1.25 21.49
N LYS A 227 -2.70 -0.57 21.11
CA LYS A 227 -3.32 -0.68 19.77
C LYS A 227 -2.38 -0.28 18.62
N GLU A 228 -1.36 0.54 18.87
CA GLU A 228 -0.39 0.86 17.83
C GLU A 228 0.40 -0.38 17.39
N LEU A 229 0.74 -1.26 18.35
CA LEU A 229 1.37 -2.55 18.06
C LEU A 229 0.45 -3.46 17.22
N LEU A 230 -0.85 -3.47 17.55
CA LEU A 230 -1.85 -4.21 16.76
C LEU A 230 -1.94 -3.67 15.33
N VAL A 231 -1.91 -2.36 15.13
CA VAL A 231 -1.86 -1.73 13.81
C VAL A 231 -0.64 -2.21 13.02
N LYS A 232 0.54 -2.20 13.64
CA LYS A 232 1.79 -2.67 13.00
C LYS A 232 1.72 -4.16 12.63
N MET A 233 1.19 -4.99 13.52
CA MET A 233 0.96 -6.40 13.26
C MET A 233 0.04 -6.60 12.04
N VAL A 234 -1.10 -5.92 12.01
CA VAL A 234 -2.09 -6.03 10.92
C VAL A 234 -1.52 -5.54 9.59
N GLN A 235 -0.77 -4.44 9.58
CA GLN A 235 -0.08 -3.96 8.40
C GLN A 235 0.97 -4.97 7.89
N GLY A 236 1.73 -5.58 8.79
CA GLY A 236 2.67 -6.66 8.46
C GLY A 236 2.00 -7.89 7.86
N LEU A 237 0.87 -8.32 8.43
CA LEU A 237 0.04 -9.41 7.89
C LEU A 237 -0.47 -9.10 6.47
N ALA A 238 -0.92 -7.86 6.24
CA ALA A 238 -1.40 -7.42 4.92
C ALA A 238 -0.27 -7.43 3.88
N MET A 239 0.93 -6.97 4.24
CA MET A 239 2.11 -7.03 3.37
C MET A 239 2.48 -8.47 2.99
N GLN A 240 2.32 -9.41 3.90
CA GLN A 240 2.52 -10.85 3.67
C GLN A 240 1.35 -11.52 2.94
N LYS A 241 0.31 -10.76 2.54
CA LYS A 241 -0.91 -11.27 1.90
C LYS A 241 -1.69 -12.29 2.76
N ARG A 242 -1.55 -12.24 4.08
CA ARG A 242 -2.31 -13.05 5.05
C ARG A 242 -3.68 -12.42 5.28
N ASN A 243 -4.41 -12.19 4.20
CA ASN A 243 -5.65 -11.40 4.15
C ASN A 243 -6.76 -11.94 5.07
N ALA A 244 -6.85 -13.26 5.23
CA ALA A 244 -7.85 -13.88 6.09
C ALA A 244 -7.65 -13.50 7.57
N GLU A 245 -6.41 -13.45 8.03
CA GLU A 245 -6.07 -13.07 9.41
C GLU A 245 -6.31 -11.58 9.65
N VAL A 246 -5.93 -10.73 8.69
CA VAL A 246 -6.25 -9.29 8.73
C VAL A 246 -7.75 -9.06 8.90
N ARG A 247 -8.57 -9.74 8.10
CA ARG A 247 -10.04 -9.63 8.15
C ARG A 247 -10.60 -10.17 9.47
N ALA A 248 -10.07 -11.29 9.98
CA ALA A 248 -10.50 -11.87 11.26
C ALA A 248 -10.21 -10.92 12.43
N ILE A 249 -9.02 -10.31 12.49
CA ILE A 249 -8.69 -9.30 13.50
C ILE A 249 -9.61 -8.09 13.38
N ALA A 250 -9.76 -7.53 12.17
CA ALA A 250 -10.63 -6.39 11.93
C ALA A 250 -12.09 -6.67 12.30
N ASP A 251 -12.56 -7.91 12.15
CA ASP A 251 -13.93 -8.29 12.52
C ASP A 251 -14.20 -8.17 14.03
N THR A 252 -13.17 -8.32 14.87
CA THR A 252 -13.27 -8.16 16.33
C THR A 252 -13.27 -6.69 16.78
N ILE A 253 -12.83 -5.75 15.94
CA ILE A 253 -12.74 -4.34 16.29
C ILE A 253 -14.15 -3.72 16.39
N THR A 254 -14.44 -3.13 17.55
CA THR A 254 -15.71 -2.44 17.84
C THR A 254 -15.50 -1.01 18.35
N GLY A 255 -14.23 -0.57 18.47
CA GLY A 255 -13.88 0.78 18.88
C GLY A 255 -13.96 1.79 17.73
N ASN A 256 -13.74 3.07 18.06
CA ASN A 256 -13.77 4.20 17.12
C ASN A 256 -12.52 5.09 17.22
N THR A 257 -11.42 4.53 17.66
CA THR A 257 -10.12 5.21 17.68
C THR A 257 -9.51 5.28 16.29
N GLU A 258 -8.51 6.13 16.08
CA GLU A 258 -7.75 6.21 14.83
C GLU A 258 -7.08 4.88 14.48
N GLN A 259 -6.59 4.16 15.49
CA GLN A 259 -6.02 2.82 15.33
C GLN A 259 -7.06 1.81 14.85
N ASP A 260 -8.28 1.84 15.41
CA ASP A 260 -9.38 0.97 14.98
C ASP A 260 -9.76 1.25 13.52
N GLU A 261 -9.85 2.52 13.11
CA GLU A 261 -10.06 2.92 11.72
C GLU A 261 -8.95 2.41 10.80
N THR A 262 -7.69 2.53 11.23
CA THR A 262 -6.55 2.07 10.44
C THR A 262 -6.58 0.56 10.22
N ILE A 263 -6.94 -0.23 11.24
CA ILE A 263 -7.09 -1.68 11.13
C ILE A 263 -8.20 -2.04 10.14
N ILE A 264 -9.37 -1.40 10.26
CA ILE A 264 -10.51 -1.66 9.37
C ILE A 264 -10.18 -1.25 7.94
N ASN A 265 -9.54 -0.10 7.75
CA ASN A 265 -9.10 0.36 6.44
C ASN A 265 -8.10 -0.62 5.80
N THR A 266 -7.13 -1.12 6.59
CA THR A 266 -6.19 -2.15 6.14
C THR A 266 -6.94 -3.42 5.70
N ALA A 267 -7.96 -3.84 6.45
CA ALA A 267 -8.78 -4.98 6.09
C ALA A 267 -9.58 -4.75 4.80
N LEU A 268 -10.16 -3.56 4.60
CA LEU A 268 -10.86 -3.20 3.37
C LEU A 268 -9.95 -3.30 2.14
N MET A 269 -8.69 -2.89 2.26
CA MET A 269 -7.71 -3.02 1.18
C MET A 269 -7.35 -4.46 0.82
N THR A 270 -7.65 -5.43 1.69
CA THR A 270 -7.40 -6.86 1.42
C THR A 270 -8.49 -7.51 0.56
N PHE A 271 -9.63 -6.85 0.37
CA PHE A 271 -10.65 -7.32 -0.56
C PHE A 271 -10.25 -6.95 -1.99
N GLY A 272 -10.26 -7.91 -2.89
CA GLY A 272 -10.02 -7.66 -4.31
C GLY A 272 -11.27 -7.17 -5.02
N ASP A 273 -11.11 -6.78 -6.30
CA ASP A 273 -12.24 -6.33 -7.12
C ASP A 273 -13.37 -7.36 -7.21
N ARG A 274 -13.04 -8.65 -7.17
CA ARG A 274 -14.01 -9.76 -7.17
C ARG A 274 -14.75 -9.93 -5.84
N ASP A 275 -14.22 -9.38 -4.76
CA ASP A 275 -14.76 -9.48 -3.40
C ASP A 275 -15.53 -8.23 -2.98
N ARG A 276 -15.91 -7.38 -3.92
CA ARG A 276 -16.52 -6.05 -3.65
C ARG A 276 -17.78 -6.16 -2.80
N GLU A 277 -18.64 -7.13 -3.06
CA GLU A 277 -19.85 -7.37 -2.26
C GLU A 277 -19.52 -7.78 -0.82
N ALA A 278 -18.52 -8.64 -0.62
CA ALA A 278 -18.06 -9.04 0.70
C ALA A 278 -17.47 -7.85 1.49
N ALA A 279 -16.69 -6.98 0.83
CA ALA A 279 -16.18 -5.75 1.43
C ALA A 279 -17.32 -4.82 1.86
N PHE A 280 -18.32 -4.65 1.02
CA PHE A 280 -19.49 -3.83 1.32
C PHE A 280 -20.30 -4.37 2.52
N LYS A 281 -20.53 -5.68 2.57
CA LYS A 281 -21.19 -6.35 3.70
C LYS A 281 -20.41 -6.18 5.00
N PHE A 282 -19.09 -6.35 4.94
CA PHE A 282 -18.20 -6.11 6.08
C PHE A 282 -18.32 -4.66 6.59
N LEU A 283 -18.27 -3.69 5.69
CA LEU A 283 -18.35 -2.28 6.02
C LEU A 283 -19.72 -1.88 6.60
N LYS A 284 -20.82 -2.38 6.01
CA LYS A 284 -22.18 -2.21 6.57
C LYS A 284 -22.28 -2.76 8.00
N LYS A 285 -21.69 -3.92 8.28
CA LYS A 285 -21.62 -4.48 9.63
C LYS A 285 -20.90 -3.50 10.59
N LYS A 286 -19.73 -2.99 10.19
CA LYS A 286 -18.92 -2.08 11.00
C LYS A 286 -19.65 -0.79 11.31
N VAL A 287 -20.28 -0.16 10.33
CA VAL A 287 -20.97 1.13 10.50
C VAL A 287 -22.28 0.99 11.27
N TYR A 288 -23.11 0.00 10.96
CA TYR A 288 -24.45 -0.09 11.50
C TYR A 288 -24.58 -0.99 12.73
N LYS A 289 -23.86 -2.12 12.77
CA LYS A 289 -23.92 -3.06 13.88
C LYS A 289 -22.90 -2.74 14.96
N ASP A 290 -21.66 -2.45 14.57
CA ASP A 290 -20.57 -2.17 15.49
C ASP A 290 -20.47 -0.67 15.84
N SER A 291 -21.37 0.16 15.28
CA SER A 291 -21.52 1.60 15.54
C SER A 291 -20.29 2.47 15.23
N LEU A 292 -19.44 2.01 14.32
CA LEU A 292 -18.27 2.74 13.84
C LEU A 292 -18.67 3.85 12.84
N ARG A 293 -19.26 4.91 13.39
CA ARG A 293 -19.81 6.04 12.61
C ARG A 293 -18.83 7.19 12.50
N THR A 294 -17.62 6.88 12.07
CA THR A 294 -16.62 7.91 11.80
C THR A 294 -16.77 8.45 10.39
N PRO A 295 -16.31 9.68 10.14
CA PRO A 295 -16.31 10.24 8.80
C PRO A 295 -15.59 9.38 7.76
N VAL A 296 -14.50 8.73 8.16
CA VAL A 296 -13.73 7.82 7.28
C VAL A 296 -14.58 6.61 6.88
N MET A 297 -15.29 6.02 7.84
CA MET A 297 -16.17 4.89 7.56
C MET A 297 -17.36 5.28 6.68
N PHE A 298 -17.94 6.45 6.88
CA PHE A 298 -18.98 6.99 5.99
C PHE A 298 -18.46 7.27 4.58
N TYR A 299 -17.23 7.77 4.45
CA TYR A 299 -16.61 7.94 3.15
C TYR A 299 -16.50 6.60 2.39
N TYR A 300 -15.97 5.57 3.05
CA TYR A 300 -15.88 4.24 2.43
C TYR A 300 -17.26 3.67 2.13
N LEU A 301 -18.19 3.76 3.07
CA LEU A 301 -19.55 3.25 2.90
C LEU A 301 -20.22 3.92 1.69
N GLY A 302 -20.22 5.23 1.61
CA GLY A 302 -20.79 5.97 0.49
C GLY A 302 -20.09 5.67 -0.85
N SER A 303 -18.78 5.44 -0.83
CA SER A 303 -18.02 5.04 -2.01
C SER A 303 -18.41 3.64 -2.52
N TYR A 304 -18.61 2.67 -1.61
CA TYR A 304 -19.08 1.33 -1.96
C TYR A 304 -20.54 1.35 -2.40
N GLU A 305 -21.42 2.11 -1.74
CA GLU A 305 -22.83 2.29 -2.13
C GLU A 305 -22.92 2.85 -3.56
N PHE A 306 -22.10 3.84 -3.89
CA PHE A 306 -22.03 4.36 -5.26
C PHE A 306 -21.58 3.27 -6.25
N ALA A 307 -20.54 2.52 -5.94
CA ALA A 307 -20.04 1.43 -6.78
C ALA A 307 -21.05 0.28 -6.96
N MET A 308 -21.96 0.09 -5.98
CA MET A 308 -23.04 -0.91 -6.03
C MET A 308 -24.33 -0.36 -6.65
N GLY A 309 -24.34 0.91 -7.07
CA GLY A 309 -25.52 1.55 -7.66
C GLY A 309 -26.53 2.13 -6.67
N GLU A 310 -26.26 2.07 -5.37
CA GLU A 310 -27.11 2.65 -4.30
C GLU A 310 -26.87 4.17 -4.18
N ARG A 311 -27.18 4.93 -5.24
CA ARG A 311 -26.81 6.35 -5.38
C ARG A 311 -27.37 7.25 -4.27
N ASP A 312 -28.62 7.05 -3.85
CA ASP A 312 -29.26 7.90 -2.84
C ASP A 312 -28.62 7.72 -1.46
N SER A 313 -28.32 6.49 -1.05
CA SER A 313 -27.58 6.20 0.17
C SER A 313 -26.17 6.80 0.11
N ALA A 314 -25.48 6.64 -1.01
CA ALA A 314 -24.15 7.19 -1.23
C ALA A 314 -24.12 8.72 -1.04
N LYS A 315 -25.10 9.45 -1.61
CA LYS A 315 -25.23 10.92 -1.41
C LYS A 315 -25.38 11.31 0.04
N VAL A 316 -26.17 10.56 0.81
CA VAL A 316 -26.38 10.84 2.25
C VAL A 316 -25.07 10.66 3.01
N HIS A 317 -24.39 9.51 2.87
CA HIS A 317 -23.17 9.24 3.62
C HIS A 317 -22.01 10.15 3.20
N LEU A 318 -21.80 10.36 1.90
CA LEU A 318 -20.75 11.26 1.41
C LEU A 318 -21.05 12.74 1.76
N GLY A 319 -22.34 13.14 1.74
CA GLY A 319 -22.77 14.46 2.17
C GLY A 319 -22.51 14.69 3.67
N ASP A 320 -22.78 13.69 4.50
CA ASP A 320 -22.46 13.70 5.94
C ASP A 320 -20.96 13.86 6.20
N VAL A 321 -20.12 13.17 5.40
CA VAL A 321 -18.67 13.32 5.46
C VAL A 321 -18.27 14.78 5.23
N TYR A 322 -18.76 15.38 4.16
CA TYR A 322 -18.46 16.77 3.82
C TYR A 322 -18.92 17.76 4.92
N LEU A 323 -20.13 17.59 5.45
CA LEU A 323 -20.71 18.51 6.43
C LEU A 323 -20.06 18.41 7.82
N LYS A 324 -19.56 17.22 8.22
CA LYS A 324 -19.06 16.95 9.59
C LYS A 324 -17.55 17.07 9.72
N LEU A 325 -16.81 17.20 8.60
CA LEU A 325 -15.36 17.06 8.56
C LEU A 325 -14.56 18.36 8.57
N GLY A 326 -14.92 19.34 9.36
CA GLY A 326 -14.00 20.46 9.60
C GLY A 326 -12.59 20.06 10.10
N LYS A 327 -12.36 18.77 10.43
CA LYS A 327 -11.10 18.26 10.98
C LYS A 327 -10.25 17.40 10.02
N THR A 328 -10.78 16.92 8.90
CA THR A 328 -10.04 16.10 7.93
C THR A 328 -10.33 16.54 6.49
N PRO A 329 -9.70 17.62 6.02
CA PRO A 329 -9.95 18.19 4.70
C PRO A 329 -9.78 17.20 3.56
N ALA A 330 -8.85 16.24 3.69
CA ALA A 330 -8.57 15.25 2.67
C ALA A 330 -9.77 14.33 2.37
N TYR A 331 -10.45 13.81 3.39
CA TYR A 331 -11.63 12.98 3.19
C TYR A 331 -12.84 13.78 2.70
N ALA A 332 -12.98 15.03 3.16
CA ALA A 332 -14.02 15.94 2.67
C ALA A 332 -13.84 16.22 1.17
N ALA A 333 -12.61 16.49 0.73
CA ALA A 333 -12.30 16.69 -0.68
C ALA A 333 -12.61 15.43 -1.52
N GLN A 334 -12.26 14.25 -1.02
CA GLN A 334 -12.55 13.00 -1.72
C GLN A 334 -14.06 12.68 -1.76
N ALA A 335 -14.79 12.96 -0.68
CA ALA A 335 -16.24 12.84 -0.66
C ALA A 335 -16.89 13.79 -1.69
N CYS A 336 -16.42 15.03 -1.78
CA CYS A 336 -16.87 15.99 -2.80
C CYS A 336 -16.55 15.50 -4.22
N ARG A 337 -15.39 14.89 -4.47
CA ARG A 337 -15.08 14.25 -5.77
C ARG A 337 -16.07 13.15 -6.12
N ALA A 338 -16.39 12.28 -5.17
CA ALA A 338 -17.36 11.21 -5.37
C ALA A 338 -18.77 11.78 -5.63
N LEU A 339 -19.20 12.79 -4.85
CA LEU A 339 -20.48 13.49 -5.08
C LEU A 339 -20.53 14.18 -6.44
N SER A 340 -19.43 14.77 -6.89
CA SER A 340 -19.28 15.31 -8.24
C SER A 340 -19.52 14.24 -9.31
N GLY A 341 -18.87 13.07 -9.16
CA GLY A 341 -19.07 11.94 -10.06
C GLY A 341 -20.51 11.43 -10.09
N ILE A 342 -21.17 11.34 -8.93
CA ILE A 342 -22.60 10.97 -8.84
C ILE A 342 -23.46 11.97 -9.60
N ALA A 343 -23.25 13.28 -9.35
CA ALA A 343 -24.04 14.34 -9.99
C ALA A 343 -23.86 14.35 -11.51
N PHE A 344 -22.64 14.15 -12.03
CA PHE A 344 -22.42 14.01 -13.48
C PHE A 344 -23.08 12.75 -14.05
N ALA A 345 -23.05 11.62 -13.33
CA ALA A 345 -23.74 10.39 -13.74
C ALA A 345 -25.29 10.54 -13.79
N GLU A 346 -25.84 11.54 -13.08
CA GLU A 346 -27.25 11.91 -13.09
C GLU A 346 -27.56 13.08 -14.06
N ASP A 347 -26.61 13.44 -14.92
CA ASP A 347 -26.67 14.59 -15.85
C ASP A 347 -26.90 15.95 -15.15
N ASN A 348 -26.61 16.02 -13.84
CA ASN A 348 -26.68 17.28 -13.08
C ASN A 348 -25.32 18.01 -13.13
N LYS A 349 -25.03 18.57 -14.31
CA LYS A 349 -23.74 19.24 -14.62
C LYS A 349 -23.41 20.38 -13.64
N LYS A 350 -24.41 21.14 -13.22
CA LYS A 350 -24.23 22.28 -12.28
C LYS A 350 -23.77 21.80 -10.89
N GLU A 351 -24.42 20.79 -10.35
CA GLU A 351 -24.09 20.25 -9.03
C GLU A 351 -22.75 19.49 -9.08
N GLY A 352 -22.51 18.75 -10.17
CA GLY A 352 -21.24 18.07 -10.39
C GLY A 352 -20.06 19.03 -10.36
N LEU A 353 -20.17 20.15 -11.07
CA LEU A 353 -19.13 21.18 -11.09
C LEU A 353 -18.97 21.85 -9.73
N ARG A 354 -20.07 22.17 -9.03
CA ARG A 354 -20.04 22.76 -7.68
C ARG A 354 -19.24 21.89 -6.70
N TYR A 355 -19.47 20.59 -6.70
CA TYR A 355 -18.72 19.66 -5.84
C TYR A 355 -17.25 19.54 -6.27
N ALA A 356 -16.94 19.61 -7.57
CA ALA A 356 -15.56 19.59 -8.04
C ALA A 356 -14.76 20.83 -7.61
N GLU A 357 -15.35 22.02 -7.75
CA GLU A 357 -14.75 23.27 -7.28
C GLU A 357 -14.56 23.28 -5.77
N LEU A 358 -15.51 22.71 -5.02
CA LEU A 358 -15.41 22.56 -3.57
C LEU A 358 -14.29 21.58 -3.19
N ALA A 359 -14.17 20.44 -3.88
CA ALA A 359 -13.10 19.50 -3.66
C ALA A 359 -11.71 20.14 -3.88
N ASP A 360 -11.58 20.97 -4.91
CA ASP A 360 -10.34 21.70 -5.18
C ASP A 360 -10.01 22.72 -4.08
N SER A 361 -11.03 23.43 -3.57
CA SER A 361 -10.86 24.42 -2.50
C SER A 361 -10.41 23.82 -1.16
N LEU A 362 -10.73 22.54 -0.92
CA LEU A 362 -10.38 21.80 0.30
C LEU A 362 -8.99 21.17 0.25
N GLN A 363 -8.32 21.17 -0.89
CA GLN A 363 -6.98 20.59 -1.06
C GLN A 363 -5.89 21.66 -1.02
N LEU A 364 -4.90 21.48 -0.14
CA LEU A 364 -3.74 22.36 0.00
C LEU A 364 -2.70 22.19 -1.12
N SER A 365 -2.72 21.09 -1.86
CA SER A 365 -1.82 20.82 -3.00
C SER A 365 -2.64 20.39 -4.21
N GLY A 366 -2.74 21.28 -5.18
CA GLY A 366 -3.68 21.20 -6.28
C GLY A 366 -3.42 20.10 -7.29
N ASP A 367 -4.09 18.97 -7.12
CA ASP A 367 -4.40 18.08 -8.24
C ASP A 367 -5.55 18.70 -9.04
N LYS A 368 -5.20 19.63 -9.93
CA LYS A 368 -6.15 20.36 -10.77
C LYS A 368 -6.70 19.52 -11.92
N ASP A 369 -6.17 18.32 -12.16
CA ASP A 369 -6.58 17.42 -13.23
C ASP A 369 -8.07 17.04 -13.09
N PHE A 370 -8.47 16.68 -11.84
CA PHE A 370 -9.87 16.39 -11.56
C PHE A 370 -10.81 17.57 -11.85
N LEU A 371 -10.41 18.79 -11.47
CA LEU A 371 -11.20 19.99 -11.71
C LEU A 371 -11.28 20.30 -13.22
N ALA A 372 -10.18 20.14 -13.96
CA ALA A 372 -10.17 20.31 -15.41
C ALA A 372 -11.13 19.32 -16.09
N MET A 373 -11.09 18.04 -15.68
CA MET A 373 -12.03 17.04 -16.17
C MET A 373 -13.49 17.39 -15.82
N ALA A 374 -13.75 17.89 -14.62
CA ALA A 374 -15.09 18.32 -14.22
C ALA A 374 -15.60 19.49 -15.07
N TYR A 375 -14.75 20.47 -15.41
CA TYR A 375 -15.09 21.52 -16.38
C TYR A 375 -15.42 20.93 -17.75
N GLY A 376 -14.65 19.93 -18.22
CA GLY A 376 -14.94 19.20 -19.45
C GLY A 376 -16.33 18.55 -19.44
N TYR A 377 -16.67 17.78 -18.40
CA TYR A 377 -17.98 17.15 -18.22
C TYR A 377 -19.11 18.16 -18.13
N ALA A 378 -18.85 19.34 -17.56
CA ALA A 378 -19.83 20.42 -17.50
C ALA A 378 -20.00 21.17 -18.82
N GLY A 379 -19.14 20.96 -19.82
CA GLY A 379 -19.12 21.70 -21.10
C GLY A 379 -18.46 23.07 -21.00
N VAL A 380 -17.65 23.33 -19.95
CA VAL A 380 -16.95 24.62 -19.73
C VAL A 380 -15.49 24.49 -20.22
N TYR A 381 -15.32 24.19 -21.50
CA TYR A 381 -14.05 23.78 -22.11
C TYR A 381 -12.94 24.82 -21.97
N ASP A 382 -13.22 26.11 -22.12
CA ASP A 382 -12.21 27.15 -22.05
C ASP A 382 -11.53 27.20 -20.67
N LYS A 383 -12.28 27.00 -19.58
CA LYS A 383 -11.69 26.91 -18.23
C LYS A 383 -10.84 25.64 -18.05
N ALA A 384 -11.28 24.52 -18.61
CA ALA A 384 -10.53 23.27 -18.58
C ALA A 384 -9.17 23.44 -19.29
N TYR A 385 -9.15 24.07 -20.46
CA TYR A 385 -7.93 24.30 -21.22
C TYR A 385 -6.96 25.22 -20.49
N VAL A 386 -7.42 26.32 -19.90
CA VAL A 386 -6.57 27.22 -19.10
C VAL A 386 -5.88 26.48 -17.95
N LEU A 387 -6.62 25.60 -17.25
CA LEU A 387 -6.02 24.78 -16.19
C LEU A 387 -4.97 23.80 -16.74
N LEU A 388 -5.31 23.05 -17.78
CA LEU A 388 -4.41 22.07 -18.38
C LEU A 388 -3.17 22.72 -18.99
N ASP A 389 -3.31 23.85 -19.67
CA ASP A 389 -2.18 24.59 -20.23
C ASP A 389 -1.21 25.03 -19.12
N SER A 390 -1.75 25.54 -17.99
CA SER A 390 -0.92 25.93 -16.84
C SER A 390 -0.17 24.74 -16.22
N MET A 391 -0.83 23.59 -16.11
CA MET A 391 -0.22 22.35 -15.59
C MET A 391 0.82 21.78 -16.56
N MET A 392 0.51 21.76 -17.86
CA MET A 392 1.43 21.31 -18.90
C MET A 392 2.70 22.16 -18.93
N ALA A 393 2.59 23.50 -18.77
CA ALA A 393 3.74 24.40 -18.68
C ALA A 393 4.67 24.05 -17.51
N VAL A 394 4.12 23.70 -16.34
CA VAL A 394 4.91 23.26 -15.18
C VAL A 394 5.70 21.99 -15.49
N TRP A 395 5.06 21.00 -16.10
CA TRP A 395 5.68 19.68 -16.33
C TRP A 395 6.61 19.65 -17.55
N SER A 396 6.40 20.50 -18.55
CA SER A 396 7.29 20.59 -19.73
C SER A 396 8.66 21.18 -19.38
N HIS A 397 8.75 22.04 -18.35
CA HIS A 397 9.99 22.65 -17.87
C HIS A 397 10.51 22.05 -16.57
N TRP A 398 9.97 20.89 -16.18
CA TRP A 398 10.36 20.26 -14.93
C TRP A 398 11.83 19.82 -14.94
N THR A 399 12.59 20.31 -13.99
CA THR A 399 13.98 19.90 -13.72
C THR A 399 14.11 19.42 -12.28
N PRO A 400 15.01 18.47 -11.97
CA PRO A 400 15.29 18.09 -10.60
C PRO A 400 15.70 19.30 -9.75
N MET A 401 15.26 19.36 -8.50
CA MET A 401 15.66 20.42 -7.58
C MET A 401 17.19 20.40 -7.40
N ALA A 402 17.80 21.61 -7.41
CA ALA A 402 19.22 21.76 -7.11
C ALA A 402 19.51 21.21 -5.70
N GLY A 403 20.52 20.34 -5.58
CA GLY A 403 20.90 19.71 -4.30
C GLY A 403 20.46 18.28 -4.09
N VAL A 404 19.67 17.68 -5.00
CA VAL A 404 19.41 16.23 -4.99
C VAL A 404 20.64 15.51 -5.57
N ALA A 405 21.44 14.94 -4.68
CA ALA A 405 22.79 14.45 -5.02
C ALA A 405 22.84 13.04 -5.61
N ASP A 406 21.77 12.24 -5.48
CA ASP A 406 21.82 10.84 -5.88
C ASP A 406 21.09 10.61 -7.21
N SER A 407 21.76 9.90 -8.12
CA SER A 407 21.26 9.60 -9.46
C SER A 407 20.01 8.71 -9.46
N ALA A 408 19.82 7.86 -8.45
CA ALA A 408 18.68 6.97 -8.34
C ALA A 408 17.41 7.77 -7.99
N THR A 409 17.51 8.70 -7.04
CA THR A 409 16.41 9.61 -6.67
C THR A 409 16.01 10.50 -7.85
N VAL A 410 16.99 11.05 -8.58
CA VAL A 410 16.74 11.83 -9.81
C VAL A 410 16.01 11.00 -10.87
N ALA A 411 16.40 9.74 -11.07
CA ALA A 411 15.74 8.85 -12.03
C ALA A 411 14.28 8.56 -11.63
N ILE A 412 14.01 8.33 -10.34
CA ILE A 412 12.66 8.16 -9.81
C ILE A 412 11.81 9.42 -10.03
N MET A 413 12.36 10.59 -9.74
CA MET A 413 11.66 11.87 -9.94
C MET A 413 11.35 12.12 -11.42
N ARG A 414 12.30 11.85 -12.33
CA ARG A 414 12.07 11.94 -13.79
C ARG A 414 10.95 11.02 -14.24
N LYS A 415 10.94 9.78 -13.76
CA LYS A 415 9.88 8.81 -14.07
C LYS A 415 8.50 9.29 -13.58
N LYS A 416 8.43 9.88 -12.38
CA LYS A 416 7.19 10.47 -11.85
C LYS A 416 6.73 11.66 -12.70
N ALA A 417 7.63 12.58 -13.05
CA ALA A 417 7.33 13.74 -13.88
C ALA A 417 6.84 13.33 -15.27
N SER A 418 7.51 12.38 -15.93
CA SER A 418 7.08 11.84 -17.22
C SER A 418 5.69 11.20 -17.15
N ARG A 419 5.39 10.48 -16.05
CA ARG A 419 4.06 9.89 -15.85
C ARG A 419 2.99 10.96 -15.64
N ALA A 420 3.26 12.00 -14.85
CA ALA A 420 2.33 13.10 -14.61
C ALA A 420 2.06 13.87 -15.93
N HIS A 421 3.09 14.15 -16.71
CA HIS A 421 2.95 14.78 -18.01
C HIS A 421 2.09 13.95 -18.98
N ARG A 422 2.34 12.65 -19.06
CA ARG A 422 1.52 11.72 -19.88
C ARG A 422 0.05 11.69 -19.43
N GLN A 423 -0.19 11.68 -18.12
CA GLN A 423 -1.55 11.73 -17.58
C GLN A 423 -2.28 13.01 -18.03
N LEU A 424 -1.61 14.17 -17.94
CA LEU A 424 -2.18 15.44 -18.39
C LEU A 424 -2.45 15.48 -19.90
N GLN A 425 -1.55 14.93 -20.73
CA GLN A 425 -1.80 14.78 -22.16
C GLN A 425 -3.06 13.96 -22.42
N HIS A 426 -3.26 12.88 -21.65
CA HIS A 426 -4.43 12.04 -21.77
C HIS A 426 -5.71 12.80 -21.37
N SER A 427 -5.73 13.46 -20.23
CA SER A 427 -6.87 14.30 -19.78
C SER A 427 -7.19 15.39 -20.79
N TYR A 428 -6.16 16.04 -21.33
CA TYR A 428 -6.35 17.07 -22.36
C TYR A 428 -7.01 16.50 -23.61
N ALA A 429 -6.51 15.39 -24.12
CA ALA A 429 -7.09 14.72 -25.29
C ALA A 429 -8.56 14.30 -25.03
N GLN A 430 -8.87 13.79 -23.84
CA GLN A 430 -10.26 13.45 -23.48
C GLN A 430 -11.19 14.66 -23.50
N ILE A 431 -10.76 15.81 -22.95
CA ILE A 431 -11.58 17.03 -22.94
C ILE A 431 -11.79 17.56 -24.35
N LEU A 432 -10.76 17.52 -25.21
CA LEU A 432 -10.89 17.86 -26.64
C LEU A 432 -11.92 16.98 -27.34
N LEU A 433 -11.95 15.68 -27.03
CA LEU A 433 -12.95 14.77 -27.57
C LEU A 433 -14.37 15.03 -27.03
N MET A 434 -14.50 15.42 -25.74
CA MET A 434 -15.80 15.82 -25.19
C MET A 434 -16.36 17.04 -25.95
N GLU A 435 -15.54 18.07 -26.16
CA GLU A 435 -15.91 19.24 -26.92
C GLU A 435 -16.30 18.90 -28.36
N ALA A 436 -15.49 18.11 -29.05
CA ALA A 436 -15.75 17.69 -30.41
C ALA A 436 -17.10 16.94 -30.52
N ARG A 437 -17.36 16.03 -29.57
CA ARG A 437 -18.61 15.27 -29.50
C ARG A 437 -19.81 16.18 -29.25
N ASP A 438 -19.73 17.06 -28.27
CA ASP A 438 -20.83 17.99 -27.97
C ASP A 438 -21.19 18.86 -29.18
N ILE A 439 -20.19 19.29 -29.96
CA ILE A 439 -20.40 20.04 -31.21
C ILE A 439 -21.00 19.17 -32.32
N GLU A 440 -20.51 17.96 -32.51
CA GLU A 440 -20.99 17.01 -33.53
C GLU A 440 -22.42 16.57 -33.24
N ASP A 441 -22.78 16.46 -31.96
CA ASP A 441 -24.11 16.11 -31.50
C ASP A 441 -25.09 17.31 -31.53
N ASP A 442 -24.59 18.55 -31.60
CA ASP A 442 -25.42 19.71 -31.83
C ASP A 442 -25.93 19.74 -33.29
N GLY A 443 -27.15 19.29 -33.51
CA GLY A 443 -27.79 19.29 -34.84
C GLY A 443 -27.91 20.68 -35.48
N LYS A 444 -27.61 21.76 -34.73
CA LYS A 444 -27.62 23.16 -35.19
C LYS A 444 -26.22 23.75 -35.36
N ALA A 445 -25.16 22.95 -35.12
CA ALA A 445 -23.79 23.42 -35.26
C ALA A 445 -23.53 23.95 -36.69
N ASP A 446 -23.01 25.17 -36.74
CA ASP A 446 -22.60 25.82 -37.97
C ASP A 446 -21.22 25.31 -38.47
N THR A 447 -20.79 25.80 -39.62
CA THR A 447 -19.51 25.40 -40.23
C THR A 447 -18.31 25.73 -39.34
N LEU A 448 -18.35 26.83 -38.60
CA LEU A 448 -17.26 27.24 -37.69
C LEU A 448 -17.15 26.27 -36.52
N LYS A 449 -18.26 25.94 -35.87
CA LYS A 449 -18.27 24.94 -34.78
C LYS A 449 -17.78 23.58 -35.27
N ARG A 450 -18.21 23.12 -36.44
CA ARG A 450 -17.75 21.86 -37.03
C ARG A 450 -16.25 21.86 -37.34
N SER A 451 -15.70 23.01 -37.78
CA SER A 451 -14.25 23.18 -37.94
C SER A 451 -13.53 23.07 -36.61
N ARG A 452 -14.06 23.69 -35.53
CA ARG A 452 -13.54 23.61 -34.19
C ARG A 452 -13.55 22.16 -33.66
N ALA A 453 -14.58 21.38 -33.90
CA ALA A 453 -14.62 19.96 -33.53
C ALA A 453 -13.53 19.16 -34.24
N LYS A 454 -13.34 19.38 -35.56
CA LYS A 454 -12.27 18.73 -36.31
C LYS A 454 -10.86 19.11 -35.77
N GLU A 455 -10.66 20.40 -35.48
CA GLU A 455 -9.41 20.90 -34.89
C GLU A 455 -9.15 20.28 -33.52
N ALA A 456 -10.16 20.17 -32.64
CA ALA A 456 -10.06 19.52 -31.35
C ALA A 456 -9.63 18.05 -31.50
N ARG A 457 -10.23 17.31 -32.44
CA ARG A 457 -9.85 15.92 -32.73
C ARG A 457 -8.41 15.80 -33.24
N THR A 458 -7.99 16.71 -34.10
CA THR A 458 -6.61 16.74 -34.62
C THR A 458 -5.61 17.07 -33.51
N LYS A 459 -5.94 17.98 -32.61
CA LYS A 459 -5.10 18.30 -31.45
C LYS A 459 -4.99 17.10 -30.47
N ALA A 460 -6.08 16.37 -30.24
CA ALA A 460 -6.06 15.15 -29.44
C ALA A 460 -5.16 14.05 -30.05
N GLU A 461 -5.19 13.92 -31.39
CA GLU A 461 -4.30 13.00 -32.12
C GLU A 461 -2.82 13.30 -31.82
N LEU A 462 -2.40 14.56 -31.86
CA LEU A 462 -1.00 14.95 -31.57
C LEU A 462 -0.54 14.53 -30.17
N PHE A 463 -1.42 14.62 -29.18
CA PHE A 463 -1.09 14.13 -27.83
C PHE A 463 -0.88 12.61 -27.82
N TRP A 464 -1.73 11.84 -28.49
CA TRP A 464 -1.58 10.40 -28.56
C TRP A 464 -0.37 9.96 -29.39
N GLU A 465 -0.06 10.65 -30.48
CA GLU A 465 1.18 10.42 -31.23
C GLU A 465 2.40 10.59 -30.32
N SER A 466 2.47 11.68 -29.54
CA SER A 466 3.54 11.91 -28.57
C SER A 466 3.62 10.78 -27.53
N MET A 467 2.49 10.29 -27.05
CA MET A 467 2.43 9.17 -26.09
C MET A 467 2.91 7.85 -26.73
N LEU A 468 2.53 7.56 -27.97
CA LEU A 468 2.97 6.37 -28.70
C LEU A 468 4.44 6.43 -29.14
N MET A 469 4.98 7.63 -29.39
CA MET A 469 6.43 7.81 -29.58
C MET A 469 7.21 7.46 -28.32
N ALA A 470 6.68 7.77 -27.13
CA ALA A 470 7.33 7.45 -25.86
C ALA A 470 7.13 5.98 -25.46
N ASP A 471 6.00 5.36 -25.85
CA ASP A 471 5.67 3.96 -25.59
C ASP A 471 4.81 3.40 -26.72
N SER A 472 5.45 2.84 -27.73
CA SER A 472 4.78 2.26 -28.90
C SER A 472 3.94 1.01 -28.59
N THR A 473 4.08 0.45 -27.38
CA THR A 473 3.33 -0.73 -26.94
C THR A 473 2.04 -0.40 -26.18
N ASP A 474 1.70 0.89 -26.01
CA ASP A 474 0.48 1.33 -25.33
C ASP A 474 -0.75 1.07 -26.23
N MET A 475 -1.35 -0.12 -26.06
CA MET A 475 -2.50 -0.56 -26.84
C MET A 475 -3.75 0.26 -26.54
N PHE A 476 -3.88 0.79 -25.32
CA PHE A 476 -5.02 1.63 -24.95
C PHE A 476 -5.01 2.95 -25.71
N VAL A 477 -3.88 3.66 -25.69
CA VAL A 477 -3.71 4.91 -26.46
C VAL A 477 -3.93 4.66 -27.96
N ARG A 478 -3.41 3.53 -28.47
CA ARG A 478 -3.59 3.14 -29.88
C ARG A 478 -5.07 2.92 -30.23
N SER A 479 -5.87 2.34 -29.32
CA SER A 479 -7.30 2.15 -29.53
C SER A 479 -8.05 3.49 -29.60
N LEU A 480 -7.73 4.43 -28.71
CA LEU A 480 -8.32 5.77 -28.73
C LEU A 480 -7.97 6.53 -30.02
N MET A 481 -6.74 6.40 -30.47
CA MET A 481 -6.29 7.02 -31.73
C MET A 481 -7.01 6.41 -32.93
N ALA A 482 -7.18 5.09 -32.97
CA ALA A 482 -7.93 4.41 -34.03
C ALA A 482 -9.38 4.91 -34.11
N MET A 483 -10.08 5.01 -32.99
CA MET A 483 -11.44 5.54 -32.91
C MET A 483 -11.53 7.02 -33.37
N ASN A 484 -10.53 7.83 -33.01
CA ASN A 484 -10.49 9.23 -33.38
C ASN A 484 -10.25 9.42 -34.90
N LEU A 485 -9.36 8.63 -35.49
CA LEU A 485 -9.10 8.63 -36.93
C LEU A 485 -10.36 8.26 -37.75
N GLU A 486 -11.14 7.30 -37.26
CA GLU A 486 -12.42 6.95 -37.83
C GLU A 486 -13.36 8.17 -37.87
N ARG A 487 -13.50 8.89 -36.75
CA ARG A 487 -14.31 10.11 -36.64
C ARG A 487 -13.79 11.27 -37.51
N LEU A 488 -12.51 11.30 -37.80
CA LEU A 488 -11.90 12.25 -38.75
C LEU A 488 -12.11 11.84 -40.23
N GLY A 489 -12.72 10.67 -40.49
CA GLY A 489 -12.90 10.11 -41.81
C GLY A 489 -11.64 9.47 -42.42
N ARG A 490 -10.60 9.27 -41.61
CA ARG A 490 -9.34 8.63 -42.01
C ARG A 490 -9.41 7.11 -41.79
N TYR A 491 -10.39 6.51 -42.46
CA TYR A 491 -10.78 5.10 -42.23
C TYR A 491 -9.66 4.10 -42.46
N ASP A 492 -8.85 4.24 -43.50
CA ASP A 492 -7.82 3.28 -43.80
C ASP A 492 -6.67 3.29 -42.75
N GLU A 493 -6.40 4.42 -42.15
CA GLU A 493 -5.45 4.55 -41.07
C GLU A 493 -6.02 3.98 -39.76
N SER A 494 -7.26 4.30 -39.45
CA SER A 494 -8.00 3.75 -38.33
C SER A 494 -8.03 2.22 -38.40
N PHE A 495 -8.41 1.66 -39.57
CA PHE A 495 -8.53 0.21 -39.73
C PHE A 495 -7.22 -0.53 -39.64
N ARG A 496 -6.11 0.04 -40.12
CA ARG A 496 -4.77 -0.53 -39.90
C ARG A 496 -4.42 -0.60 -38.41
N MET A 497 -4.84 0.40 -37.62
CA MET A 497 -4.62 0.38 -36.16
C MET A 497 -5.49 -0.68 -35.47
N PHE A 498 -6.75 -0.82 -35.86
CA PHE A 498 -7.63 -1.87 -35.33
C PHE A 498 -7.09 -3.26 -35.67
N GLU A 499 -6.62 -3.49 -36.90
CA GLU A 499 -6.00 -4.77 -37.29
C GLU A 499 -4.75 -5.09 -36.45
N TYR A 500 -3.91 -4.08 -36.20
CA TYR A 500 -2.75 -4.25 -35.32
C TYR A 500 -3.18 -4.63 -33.90
N LEU A 501 -4.21 -3.98 -33.34
CA LEU A 501 -4.74 -4.31 -32.01
C LEU A 501 -5.26 -5.74 -31.97
N LEU A 502 -5.98 -6.19 -33.00
CA LEU A 502 -6.51 -7.55 -33.09
C LEU A 502 -5.41 -8.62 -33.17
N GLN A 503 -4.33 -8.34 -33.91
CA GLN A 503 -3.19 -9.24 -34.02
C GLN A 503 -2.41 -9.38 -32.71
N ASN A 504 -2.45 -8.34 -31.85
CA ASN A 504 -1.73 -8.30 -30.56
C ASN A 504 -2.70 -8.42 -29.36
N ALA A 505 -3.81 -9.09 -29.55
CA ALA A 505 -4.90 -9.22 -28.57
C ALA A 505 -4.48 -9.65 -27.18
N ALA A 506 -3.57 -10.62 -27.07
CA ALA A 506 -3.08 -11.15 -25.79
C ALA A 506 -2.33 -10.10 -24.94
N GLN A 507 -1.80 -9.07 -25.56
CA GLN A 507 -1.03 -7.99 -24.90
C GLN A 507 -1.90 -6.77 -24.60
N ALA A 508 -3.08 -6.65 -25.25
CA ALA A 508 -3.83 -5.40 -25.29
C ALA A 508 -4.55 -5.04 -23.98
N ARG A 509 -4.90 -6.01 -23.10
CA ARG A 509 -5.67 -5.78 -21.85
C ARG A 509 -6.83 -4.79 -22.01
N LEU A 510 -7.44 -4.75 -23.20
CA LEU A 510 -8.55 -3.87 -23.55
C LEU A 510 -9.88 -4.58 -23.26
N ASP A 511 -10.96 -3.80 -23.18
CA ASP A 511 -12.32 -4.34 -23.24
C ASP A 511 -12.55 -4.87 -24.67
N TRP A 512 -12.34 -6.16 -24.81
CA TRP A 512 -12.22 -6.81 -26.10
C TRP A 512 -13.56 -6.90 -26.85
N PRO A 513 -14.67 -7.24 -26.19
CA PRO A 513 -15.99 -7.21 -26.83
C PRO A 513 -16.34 -5.84 -27.40
N GLU A 514 -16.11 -4.76 -26.60
CA GLU A 514 -16.36 -3.39 -27.02
C GLU A 514 -15.54 -3.00 -28.24
N LEU A 515 -14.27 -3.35 -28.27
CA LEU A 515 -13.39 -3.06 -29.41
C LEU A 515 -13.82 -3.80 -30.68
N LEU A 516 -14.20 -5.08 -30.55
CA LEU A 516 -14.70 -5.88 -31.66
C LEU A 516 -16.01 -5.30 -32.19
N ASN A 517 -16.94 -4.93 -31.32
CA ASN A 517 -18.19 -4.32 -31.72
C ASN A 517 -17.97 -2.96 -32.41
N TYR A 518 -17.10 -2.11 -31.83
CA TYR A 518 -16.82 -0.80 -32.40
C TYR A 518 -16.26 -0.90 -33.84
N TYR A 519 -15.21 -1.69 -34.01
CA TYR A 519 -14.58 -1.86 -35.31
C TYR A 519 -15.53 -2.58 -36.30
N GLY A 520 -16.22 -3.63 -35.83
CA GLY A 520 -17.21 -4.34 -36.61
C GLY A 520 -18.33 -3.42 -37.08
N TYR A 521 -18.88 -2.57 -36.20
CA TYR A 521 -19.88 -1.59 -36.53
C TYR A 521 -19.38 -0.58 -37.58
N SER A 522 -18.15 -0.07 -37.43
CA SER A 522 -17.59 0.89 -38.42
C SER A 522 -17.49 0.28 -39.81
N LEU A 523 -17.10 -1.00 -39.94
CA LEU A 523 -17.10 -1.71 -41.24
C LEU A 523 -18.51 -1.86 -41.82
N ILE A 524 -19.49 -2.20 -40.98
CA ILE A 524 -20.91 -2.39 -41.38
C ILE A 524 -21.52 -1.07 -41.80
N ASP A 525 -21.31 0.00 -41.07
CA ASP A 525 -21.93 1.31 -41.33
C ASP A 525 -21.38 1.95 -42.59
N LEU A 526 -20.06 1.89 -42.78
CA LEU A 526 -19.41 2.38 -44.01
C LEU A 526 -19.86 1.62 -45.28
N ASN A 527 -20.14 0.32 -45.15
CA ASN A 527 -20.70 -0.51 -46.22
C ASN A 527 -19.93 -0.38 -47.57
N ARG A 528 -18.58 -0.40 -47.51
CA ARG A 528 -17.75 -0.22 -48.71
C ARG A 528 -17.73 -1.45 -49.62
N SER A 529 -17.85 -2.64 -49.03
CA SER A 529 -18.00 -3.89 -49.76
C SER A 529 -18.77 -4.94 -48.97
N PRO A 530 -19.40 -5.95 -49.61
CA PRO A 530 -20.04 -7.07 -48.92
C PRO A 530 -19.10 -7.84 -47.99
N GLU A 531 -17.81 -7.95 -48.35
CA GLU A 531 -16.79 -8.63 -47.59
C GLU A 531 -16.48 -7.89 -46.26
N GLU A 532 -16.40 -6.56 -46.30
CA GLU A 532 -16.25 -5.73 -45.12
C GLU A 532 -17.45 -5.83 -44.16
N VAL A 533 -18.69 -5.80 -44.72
CA VAL A 533 -19.90 -6.00 -43.93
C VAL A 533 -19.92 -7.37 -43.28
N GLU A 534 -19.53 -8.43 -44.03
CA GLU A 534 -19.44 -9.78 -43.45
C GLU A 534 -18.40 -9.87 -42.36
N LYS A 535 -17.21 -9.29 -42.57
CA LYS A 535 -16.15 -9.22 -41.54
C LYS A 535 -16.66 -8.50 -40.30
N GLY A 536 -17.31 -7.36 -40.47
CA GLY A 536 -17.89 -6.60 -39.35
C GLY A 536 -18.96 -7.40 -38.60
N PHE A 537 -19.84 -8.09 -39.35
CA PHE A 537 -20.85 -8.97 -38.77
C PHE A 537 -20.24 -10.07 -37.88
N GLN A 538 -19.20 -10.75 -38.37
CA GLN A 538 -18.53 -11.79 -37.60
C GLN A 538 -17.86 -11.24 -36.33
N MET A 539 -17.33 -10.03 -36.38
CA MET A 539 -16.76 -9.36 -35.20
C MET A 539 -17.83 -9.06 -34.15
N VAL A 540 -18.97 -8.53 -34.55
CA VAL A 540 -20.11 -8.23 -33.67
C VAL A 540 -20.68 -9.52 -33.05
N VAL A 541 -20.81 -10.59 -33.86
CA VAL A 541 -21.25 -11.91 -33.36
C VAL A 541 -20.27 -12.43 -32.29
N LYS A 542 -18.97 -12.35 -32.57
CA LYS A 542 -17.94 -12.75 -31.59
C LYS A 542 -17.99 -11.93 -30.32
N ALA A 543 -18.23 -10.62 -30.42
CA ALA A 543 -18.39 -9.75 -29.25
C ALA A 543 -19.59 -10.20 -28.38
N LEU A 544 -20.72 -10.51 -29.00
CA LEU A 544 -21.91 -11.04 -28.31
C LEU A 544 -21.65 -12.38 -27.64
N GLU A 545 -20.94 -13.30 -28.32
CA GLU A 545 -20.56 -14.60 -27.75
C GLU A 545 -19.67 -14.44 -26.50
N MET A 546 -18.80 -13.45 -26.48
CA MET A 546 -17.91 -13.18 -25.34
C MET A 546 -18.67 -12.62 -24.12
N GLU A 547 -19.80 -11.94 -24.33
CA GLU A 547 -20.63 -11.43 -23.23
C GLU A 547 -21.55 -12.51 -22.60
N GLY A 548 -21.80 -13.61 -23.29
CA GLY A 548 -22.58 -14.75 -22.79
C GLY A 548 -24.07 -14.42 -22.63
N ASP A 549 -24.65 -14.77 -21.46
CA ASP A 549 -26.10 -14.74 -21.24
C ASP A 549 -26.74 -13.36 -21.10
N SER A 550 -25.94 -12.31 -20.99
CA SER A 550 -26.42 -10.93 -20.83
C SER A 550 -25.84 -10.00 -21.91
N PRO A 551 -26.26 -10.15 -23.16
CA PRO A 551 -25.69 -9.40 -24.27
C PRO A 551 -25.98 -7.91 -24.18
N SER A 552 -24.97 -7.08 -24.52
CA SER A 552 -25.12 -5.63 -24.65
C SER A 552 -26.15 -5.29 -25.73
N GLU A 553 -27.14 -4.48 -25.39
CA GLU A 553 -28.16 -4.02 -26.33
C GLU A 553 -27.56 -3.20 -27.48
N ALA A 554 -26.40 -2.51 -27.25
CA ALA A 554 -25.68 -1.82 -28.31
C ALA A 554 -25.07 -2.81 -29.32
N PHE A 555 -24.62 -3.99 -28.87
CA PHE A 555 -24.13 -5.03 -29.80
C PHE A 555 -25.28 -5.67 -30.59
N LEU A 556 -26.46 -5.80 -29.96
CA LEU A 556 -27.66 -6.24 -30.67
C LEU A 556 -28.07 -5.24 -31.76
N ASP A 557 -27.96 -3.93 -31.51
CA ASP A 557 -28.21 -2.90 -32.53
C ASP A 557 -27.22 -3.02 -33.69
N SER A 558 -25.92 -3.17 -33.40
CA SER A 558 -24.88 -3.38 -34.41
C SER A 558 -25.13 -4.65 -35.25
N LYS A 559 -25.56 -5.76 -34.59
CA LYS A 559 -25.93 -7.01 -35.27
C LYS A 559 -27.14 -6.79 -36.19
N ALA A 560 -28.16 -6.10 -35.71
CA ALA A 560 -29.37 -5.80 -36.51
C ALA A 560 -29.03 -4.95 -37.73
N TRP A 561 -28.13 -3.96 -37.57
CA TRP A 561 -27.65 -3.14 -38.66
C TRP A 561 -26.89 -3.94 -39.72
N ALA A 562 -26.03 -4.86 -39.31
CA ALA A 562 -25.34 -5.79 -40.20
C ALA A 562 -26.30 -6.67 -40.99
N LEU A 563 -27.29 -7.26 -40.31
CA LEU A 563 -28.35 -8.06 -40.96
C LEU A 563 -29.13 -7.25 -41.98
N PHE A 564 -29.45 -5.99 -41.66
CA PHE A 564 -30.08 -5.08 -42.60
C PHE A 564 -29.21 -4.84 -43.85
N ARG A 565 -27.89 -4.56 -43.66
CA ARG A 565 -26.95 -4.37 -44.78
C ARG A 565 -26.80 -5.62 -45.67
N LYS A 566 -27.01 -6.81 -45.10
CA LYS A 566 -26.98 -8.11 -45.78
C LYS A 566 -28.34 -8.44 -46.45
N GLY A 567 -29.38 -7.63 -46.28
CA GLY A 567 -30.71 -7.86 -46.82
C GLY A 567 -31.62 -8.78 -45.96
N ASN A 568 -31.17 -9.18 -44.77
CA ASN A 568 -31.92 -10.08 -43.86
C ASN A 568 -32.84 -9.26 -42.95
N TYR A 569 -33.84 -8.58 -43.53
CA TYR A 569 -34.64 -7.57 -42.85
C TYR A 569 -35.52 -8.10 -41.73
N GLU A 570 -36.09 -9.33 -41.87
CA GLU A 570 -36.89 -9.98 -40.83
C GLU A 570 -36.08 -10.30 -39.60
N GLU A 571 -34.88 -10.85 -39.81
CA GLU A 571 -33.96 -11.18 -38.71
C GLU A 571 -33.43 -9.90 -38.04
N ALA A 572 -33.14 -8.87 -38.84
CA ALA A 572 -32.77 -7.55 -38.33
C ALA A 572 -33.84 -6.98 -37.39
N LEU A 573 -35.13 -7.02 -37.82
CA LEU A 573 -36.22 -6.54 -36.97
C LEU A 573 -36.42 -7.36 -35.72
N SER A 574 -36.23 -8.68 -35.80
CA SER A 574 -36.34 -9.56 -34.64
C SER A 574 -35.24 -9.29 -33.62
N THR A 575 -34.01 -9.00 -34.09
CA THR A 575 -32.89 -8.62 -33.25
C THR A 575 -33.14 -7.25 -32.58
N MET A 576 -33.59 -6.25 -33.28
CA MET A 576 -33.97 -4.94 -32.70
C MET A 576 -35.04 -5.05 -31.61
N LYS A 577 -35.95 -6.00 -31.67
CA LYS A 577 -36.97 -6.22 -30.63
C LYS A 577 -36.44 -6.81 -29.31
N LEU A 578 -35.22 -7.29 -29.30
CA LEU A 578 -34.55 -7.73 -28.08
C LEU A 578 -34.07 -6.55 -27.22
N ILE A 579 -33.90 -5.39 -27.83
CA ILE A 579 -33.50 -4.13 -27.16
C ILE A 579 -34.72 -3.59 -26.41
N LYS A 580 -34.61 -3.47 -25.07
CA LYS A 580 -35.73 -3.08 -24.19
C LYS A 580 -35.42 -1.88 -23.30
N SER A 581 -34.14 -1.48 -23.20
CA SER A 581 -33.73 -0.39 -22.35
C SER A 581 -34.31 0.95 -22.84
N LYS A 582 -34.87 1.70 -21.90
CA LYS A 582 -35.34 3.07 -22.17
C LYS A 582 -34.22 4.03 -22.59
N HIS A 583 -32.98 3.68 -22.38
CA HIS A 583 -31.83 4.49 -22.81
C HIS A 583 -31.85 4.73 -24.32
N PHE A 584 -32.20 3.72 -25.10
CA PHE A 584 -32.28 3.83 -26.56
C PHE A 584 -33.42 4.71 -27.07
N GLU A 585 -34.39 5.10 -26.24
CA GLU A 585 -35.43 6.07 -26.63
C GLU A 585 -34.85 7.44 -27.02
N ASN A 586 -33.67 7.79 -26.48
CA ASN A 586 -32.97 9.03 -26.77
C ASN A 586 -31.78 8.85 -27.73
N ASP A 587 -31.57 7.66 -28.26
CA ASP A 587 -30.51 7.38 -29.24
C ASP A 587 -31.04 7.53 -30.68
N TYR A 588 -30.49 8.48 -31.41
CA TYR A 588 -30.92 8.73 -32.81
C TYR A 588 -30.47 7.61 -33.75
N VAL A 589 -29.33 6.93 -33.49
CA VAL A 589 -28.83 5.82 -34.31
C VAL A 589 -29.78 4.63 -34.24
N TYR A 590 -30.24 4.29 -33.04
CA TYR A 590 -31.26 3.26 -32.84
C TYR A 590 -32.54 3.54 -33.68
N TRP A 591 -33.05 4.78 -33.64
CA TRP A 591 -34.24 5.14 -34.43
C TRP A 591 -33.97 5.15 -35.92
N GLU A 592 -32.77 5.49 -36.37
CA GLU A 592 -32.33 5.39 -37.74
C GLU A 592 -32.38 3.96 -38.25
N HIS A 593 -31.69 3.03 -37.53
CA HIS A 593 -31.64 1.61 -37.86
C HIS A 593 -33.05 1.00 -37.87
N LEU A 594 -33.83 1.20 -36.81
CA LEU A 594 -35.19 0.67 -36.72
C LEU A 594 -36.09 1.18 -37.85
N ALA A 595 -36.03 2.47 -38.16
CA ALA A 595 -36.83 3.06 -39.26
C ALA A 595 -36.44 2.52 -40.63
N ALA A 596 -35.14 2.37 -40.89
CA ALA A 596 -34.64 1.81 -42.16
C ALA A 596 -35.08 0.34 -42.34
N ILE A 597 -34.94 -0.48 -41.30
CA ILE A 597 -35.38 -1.89 -41.30
C ILE A 597 -36.89 -2.00 -41.52
N GLN A 598 -37.68 -1.22 -40.80
CA GLN A 598 -39.14 -1.21 -40.94
C GLN A 598 -39.56 -0.76 -42.35
N ASN A 599 -38.87 0.22 -42.92
CA ASN A 599 -39.13 0.70 -44.28
C ASN A 599 -38.82 -0.39 -45.33
N ALA A 600 -37.68 -1.08 -45.20
CA ALA A 600 -37.28 -2.19 -46.09
C ALA A 600 -38.30 -3.34 -46.07
N LEU A 601 -38.90 -3.61 -44.91
CA LEU A 601 -39.99 -4.59 -44.76
C LEU A 601 -41.38 -4.11 -45.23
N GLY A 602 -41.47 -2.91 -45.77
CA GLY A 602 -42.76 -2.33 -46.20
C GLY A 602 -43.70 -1.92 -45.07
N LYS A 603 -43.24 -1.94 -43.82
CA LYS A 603 -44.00 -1.55 -42.60
C LYS A 603 -44.09 -0.01 -42.49
N LYS A 604 -44.73 0.62 -43.49
CA LYS A 604 -44.76 2.08 -43.66
C LYS A 604 -45.28 2.86 -42.45
N SER A 605 -46.28 2.31 -41.72
CA SER A 605 -46.85 2.95 -40.52
C SER A 605 -45.80 3.05 -39.40
N ASP A 606 -45.10 1.95 -39.12
CA ASP A 606 -44.09 1.86 -38.05
C ASP A 606 -42.85 2.67 -38.42
N ALA A 607 -42.35 2.54 -39.64
CA ALA A 607 -41.26 3.37 -40.18
C ALA A 607 -41.57 4.87 -40.03
N THR A 608 -42.81 5.29 -40.26
CA THR A 608 -43.22 6.69 -40.07
C THR A 608 -43.09 7.15 -38.63
N LYS A 609 -43.46 6.29 -37.67
CA LYS A 609 -43.31 6.60 -36.23
C LYS A 609 -41.82 6.72 -35.85
N SER A 610 -40.99 5.78 -36.29
CA SER A 610 -39.55 5.75 -36.01
C SER A 610 -38.84 6.94 -36.66
N TYR A 611 -39.11 7.27 -37.93
CA TYR A 611 -38.55 8.48 -38.58
C TYR A 611 -38.98 9.79 -37.90
N LYS A 612 -40.20 9.87 -37.37
CA LYS A 612 -40.63 11.04 -36.59
C LYS A 612 -39.87 11.16 -35.26
N LYS A 613 -39.56 10.05 -34.60
CA LYS A 613 -38.72 10.03 -33.41
C LYS A 613 -37.29 10.48 -33.74
N LEU A 614 -36.71 9.94 -34.81
CA LEU A 614 -35.41 10.34 -35.35
C LEU A 614 -35.33 11.85 -35.61
N LEU A 615 -36.33 12.44 -36.27
CA LEU A 615 -36.35 13.89 -36.53
C LEU A 615 -36.50 14.75 -35.28
N LYS A 616 -37.07 14.22 -34.18
CA LYS A 616 -37.07 14.94 -32.91
C LYS A 616 -35.66 15.04 -32.32
N LEU A 617 -34.85 13.99 -32.48
CA LEU A 617 -33.49 13.92 -32.00
C LEU A 617 -32.50 14.58 -32.98
N ARG A 618 -32.70 14.39 -34.26
CA ARG A 618 -31.89 14.93 -35.36
C ARG A 618 -32.79 15.64 -36.41
N PRO A 619 -33.14 16.93 -36.23
CA PRO A 619 -34.09 17.64 -37.07
C PRO A 619 -33.70 17.73 -38.54
N ASN A 620 -32.42 17.58 -38.86
CA ASN A 620 -31.92 17.71 -40.25
C ASN A 620 -31.54 16.36 -40.88
N HIS A 621 -31.96 15.22 -40.29
CA HIS A 621 -31.62 13.91 -40.82
C HIS A 621 -32.12 13.67 -42.25
N PRO A 622 -31.22 13.43 -43.25
CA PRO A 622 -31.60 13.42 -44.66
C PRO A 622 -32.63 12.34 -45.02
N ALA A 623 -32.35 11.07 -44.65
CA ALA A 623 -33.22 9.94 -44.97
C ALA A 623 -34.62 10.07 -44.33
N ALA A 624 -34.70 10.61 -43.10
CA ALA A 624 -35.98 10.82 -42.43
C ALA A 624 -36.80 11.93 -43.10
N LYS A 625 -36.15 13.03 -43.57
CA LYS A 625 -36.81 14.09 -44.34
C LYS A 625 -37.28 13.60 -45.69
N GLU A 626 -36.45 12.83 -46.38
CA GLU A 626 -36.82 12.26 -47.69
C GLU A 626 -38.04 11.33 -47.58
N PHE A 627 -38.01 10.39 -46.60
CA PHE A 627 -39.10 9.45 -46.39
C PHE A 627 -40.43 10.15 -46.04
N LEU A 628 -40.39 11.12 -45.12
CA LEU A 628 -41.58 11.83 -44.66
C LEU A 628 -42.06 12.91 -45.66
N GLY A 629 -41.13 13.47 -46.45
CA GLY A 629 -41.48 14.43 -47.56
C GLY A 629 -42.14 13.80 -48.77
N LYS A 630 -41.85 12.53 -49.07
CA LYS A 630 -42.54 11.77 -50.15
C LYS A 630 -43.99 11.39 -49.82
N LYS A 631 -44.46 11.70 -48.59
CA LYS A 631 -45.85 11.45 -48.17
C LYS A 631 -46.74 12.65 -48.26
N LYS A 632 -46.28 13.76 -48.86
CA LYS A 632 -47.14 14.84 -49.35
C LYS A 632 -47.48 14.58 -50.84
#